data_e5d19b9ad1ed0566ca892c4656a16670
#
_entry.id   e5d19b9ad1ed0566ca892c4656a16670
#
_cell.length_a   1.000
_cell.length_b   1.000
_cell.length_c   1.000
_cell.angle_alpha   90.00
_cell.angle_beta   90.00
_cell.angle_gamma   90.00
#
_symmetry.space_group_name_H-M   'P 1'
#
loop_
_entity.id
_entity.type
_entity.pdbx_description
1 polymer ?
#
loop_
_entity_poly.entity_id
_entity_poly.type
_entity_poly.pdbx_seq_one_letter_code
_entity_poly.pdbx_strand_id
1 'polypeptide(L)'
;SLTGKAGLSGTSVTLNGTLGLSGTGEKSIQSLSGSGTLALNGGTLSVTSASARNGSFSGTLDGEGRIDVSGSGNQVMQTGSSTYDLGVHGGGTLVLKGTSAAPALDYRNVAVGSAGTLRIEAIGHDAGDSNTSLNVGSIDFQSGSTTEFVYNLSASDPFGSAMLTADSITIGNGAGFSLANMEGNTGLGTYDNLDGVVLMTADTIDGLTEGESMSVGTSGLFAVYYKDATMSREGNHIVLNATVQQDNIFTPAVNSHNSGAGSELLWEAKNNLDATSQLGQAMHSISTMITGD
;
A
#
# COMPACT_ATOMS: atom_id res chain seq x y z
N SER A 1 30.44 -13.61 7.90
CA SER A 1 29.89 -12.87 9.06
C SER A 1 30.70 -11.61 9.29
N LEU A 2 30.03 -10.47 9.44
CA LEU A 2 30.64 -9.22 9.89
C LEU A 2 30.49 -9.15 11.42
N THR A 3 31.59 -9.35 12.12
CA THR A 3 31.66 -9.23 13.58
C THR A 3 32.31 -7.90 13.97
N GLY A 4 31.75 -7.17 14.93
CA GLY A 4 32.26 -5.90 15.44
C GLY A 4 31.61 -4.65 14.88
N LYS A 5 32.08 -3.45 15.31
CA LYS A 5 31.65 -2.13 14.80
C LYS A 5 32.18 -1.81 13.38
N ALA A 6 32.26 -2.78 12.48
CA ALA A 6 32.65 -2.50 11.11
C ALA A 6 31.53 -1.68 10.46
N GLY A 7 31.78 -0.39 10.27
CA GLY A 7 30.82 0.55 9.71
C GLY A 7 30.52 0.21 8.26
N LEU A 8 29.31 -0.30 8.01
CA LEU A 8 28.68 -0.28 6.68
C LEU A 8 28.00 1.08 6.45
N SER A 9 28.12 2.00 7.40
CA SER A 9 27.53 3.34 7.34
C SER A 9 27.89 4.03 6.03
N GLY A 10 26.88 4.53 5.34
CA GLY A 10 27.05 5.20 4.05
C GLY A 10 27.23 4.28 2.84
N THR A 11 27.03 2.97 2.97
CA THR A 11 27.20 1.98 1.91
C THR A 11 25.86 1.36 1.49
N SER A 12 25.60 1.29 0.19
CA SER A 12 24.53 0.45 -0.36
C SER A 12 25.00 -1.00 -0.40
N VAL A 13 24.18 -1.91 0.11
CA VAL A 13 24.50 -3.34 0.20
C VAL A 13 23.63 -4.13 -0.78
N THR A 14 24.25 -4.85 -1.70
CA THR A 14 23.57 -5.84 -2.54
C THR A 14 23.92 -7.23 -2.04
N LEU A 15 22.93 -7.95 -1.56
CA LEU A 15 23.07 -9.24 -0.91
C LEU A 15 22.68 -10.38 -1.85
N ASN A 16 23.68 -11.11 -2.36
CA ASN A 16 23.50 -12.28 -3.21
C ASN A 16 23.93 -13.59 -2.51
N GLY A 17 24.46 -13.51 -1.32
CA GLY A 17 24.86 -14.62 -0.44
C GLY A 17 24.27 -14.40 0.95
N THR A 18 24.92 -14.97 1.98
CA THR A 18 24.48 -14.82 3.37
C THR A 18 25.23 -13.70 4.06
N LEU A 19 24.52 -12.74 4.64
CA LEU A 19 25.03 -11.73 5.55
C LEU A 19 24.51 -12.04 6.96
N GLY A 20 25.39 -12.53 7.81
CA GLY A 20 25.13 -12.66 9.25
C GLY A 20 25.67 -11.45 9.98
N LEU A 21 24.82 -10.73 10.70
CA LEU A 21 25.22 -9.66 11.60
C LEU A 21 25.14 -10.23 13.03
N SER A 22 26.28 -10.32 13.71
CA SER A 22 26.31 -10.80 15.11
C SER A 22 26.49 -9.64 16.08
N GLY A 23 25.84 -9.77 17.24
CA GLY A 23 25.90 -8.79 18.32
C GLY A 23 24.68 -7.87 18.36
N THR A 24 24.33 -7.43 19.56
CA THR A 24 23.14 -6.60 19.87
C THR A 24 23.28 -5.13 19.44
N GLY A 25 24.33 -4.76 18.70
CA GLY A 25 24.54 -3.39 18.25
C GLY A 25 23.85 -3.08 16.95
N GLU A 26 23.36 -1.85 16.84
CA GLU A 26 22.83 -1.29 15.59
C GLU A 26 23.90 -1.24 14.50
N LYS A 27 23.52 -1.67 13.29
CA LYS A 27 24.31 -1.55 12.07
C LYS A 27 23.57 -0.64 11.10
N SER A 28 24.27 0.25 10.44
CA SER A 28 23.69 1.20 9.49
C SER A 28 24.21 0.98 8.08
N ILE A 29 23.28 1.01 7.11
CA ILE A 29 23.56 0.98 5.67
C ILE A 29 22.72 2.05 4.97
N GLN A 30 23.03 2.38 3.71
CA GLN A 30 22.19 3.31 2.94
C GLN A 30 21.01 2.63 2.25
N SER A 31 21.20 1.43 1.73
CA SER A 31 20.13 0.65 1.10
C SER A 31 20.45 -0.83 1.15
N LEU A 32 19.42 -1.65 1.21
CA LEU A 32 19.51 -3.11 1.13
C LEU A 32 18.86 -3.58 -0.17
N SER A 33 19.58 -4.36 -0.95
CA SER A 33 19.09 -4.95 -2.20
C SER A 33 19.53 -6.39 -2.35
N GLY A 34 18.93 -7.11 -3.30
CA GLY A 34 19.32 -8.48 -3.66
C GLY A 34 18.39 -9.55 -3.11
N SER A 35 18.78 -10.81 -3.34
CA SER A 35 17.99 -12.01 -3.04
C SER A 35 18.70 -13.01 -2.10
N GLY A 36 19.78 -12.59 -1.44
CA GLY A 36 20.50 -13.43 -0.50
C GLY A 36 19.81 -13.59 0.85
N THR A 37 20.52 -14.10 1.84
CA THR A 37 19.99 -14.31 3.21
C THR A 37 20.54 -13.26 4.16
N LEU A 38 19.67 -12.59 4.90
CA LEU A 38 20.00 -11.64 5.98
C LEU A 38 19.66 -12.29 7.32
N ALA A 39 20.67 -12.44 8.20
CA ALA A 39 20.49 -12.93 9.57
C ALA A 39 20.97 -11.85 10.56
N LEU A 40 20.04 -11.28 11.32
CA LEU A 40 20.35 -10.20 12.28
C LEU A 40 20.63 -10.72 13.69
N ASN A 41 20.25 -11.97 14.00
CA ASN A 41 20.51 -12.63 15.29
C ASN A 41 20.14 -11.77 16.51
N GLY A 42 18.94 -11.18 16.48
CA GLY A 42 18.44 -10.27 17.53
C GLY A 42 18.93 -8.82 17.41
N GLY A 43 19.76 -8.50 16.41
CA GLY A 43 20.26 -7.15 16.18
C GLY A 43 19.32 -6.26 15.38
N THR A 44 19.72 -4.99 15.24
CA THR A 44 19.00 -3.99 14.43
C THR A 44 19.84 -3.58 13.22
N LEU A 45 19.20 -3.56 12.04
CA LEU A 45 19.75 -2.99 10.82
C LEU A 45 19.00 -1.68 10.50
N SER A 46 19.73 -0.56 10.60
CA SER A 46 19.21 0.75 10.17
C SER A 46 19.52 0.98 8.70
N VAL A 47 18.49 1.19 7.89
CA VAL A 47 18.58 1.57 6.48
C VAL A 47 18.29 3.06 6.38
N THR A 48 19.34 3.86 6.19
CA THR A 48 19.25 5.32 6.12
C THR A 48 19.28 5.80 4.67
N SER A 49 18.20 5.53 3.95
CA SER A 49 18.11 5.80 2.51
C SER A 49 18.20 7.29 2.19
N ALA A 50 19.09 7.68 1.30
CA ALA A 50 19.05 8.99 0.66
C ALA A 50 18.14 8.95 -0.58
N SER A 51 17.54 10.07 -0.96
CA SER A 51 16.55 10.18 -2.05
C SER A 51 16.99 9.57 -3.40
N ALA A 52 18.27 9.47 -3.66
CA ALA A 52 18.82 8.86 -4.87
C ALA A 52 19.16 7.36 -4.71
N ARG A 53 18.87 6.76 -3.54
CA ARG A 53 19.31 5.40 -3.22
C ARG A 53 18.15 4.57 -2.70
N ASN A 54 17.45 3.96 -3.64
CA ASN A 54 16.39 3.00 -3.34
C ASN A 54 16.95 1.60 -3.24
N GLY A 55 16.53 0.84 -2.22
CA GLY A 55 16.84 -0.57 -2.06
C GLY A 55 15.64 -1.45 -2.39
N SER A 56 15.89 -2.66 -2.90
CA SER A 56 14.87 -3.69 -3.08
C SER A 56 15.41 -5.05 -2.68
N PHE A 57 14.85 -5.61 -1.61
CA PHE A 57 15.28 -6.89 -1.05
C PHE A 57 14.16 -7.93 -1.18
N SER A 58 14.49 -9.03 -1.87
CA SER A 58 13.59 -10.18 -2.10
C SER A 58 14.17 -11.50 -1.55
N GLY A 59 15.21 -11.40 -0.73
CA GLY A 59 15.90 -12.56 -0.17
C GLY A 59 15.20 -13.18 1.03
N THR A 60 15.94 -13.89 1.84
CA THR A 60 15.44 -14.54 3.05
C THR A 60 15.84 -13.76 4.30
N LEU A 61 14.90 -13.57 5.22
CA LEU A 61 15.14 -13.12 6.60
C LEU A 61 15.28 -14.35 7.49
N ASP A 62 16.48 -14.57 8.06
CA ASP A 62 16.79 -15.73 8.89
C ASP A 62 16.97 -15.34 10.35
N GLY A 63 16.45 -16.18 11.26
CA GLY A 63 16.47 -15.92 12.69
C GLY A 63 15.48 -14.82 13.10
N GLU A 64 15.92 -13.93 13.99
CA GLU A 64 15.14 -12.81 14.47
C GLU A 64 15.90 -11.48 14.34
N GLY A 65 15.19 -10.37 14.32
CA GLY A 65 15.83 -9.05 14.24
C GLY A 65 14.86 -7.91 14.01
N ARG A 66 15.46 -6.74 13.79
CA ARG A 66 14.72 -5.52 13.46
C ARG A 66 15.37 -4.80 12.27
N ILE A 67 14.54 -4.30 11.36
CA ILE A 67 14.97 -3.43 10.27
C ILE A 67 14.26 -2.09 10.44
N ASP A 68 15.02 -1.01 10.60
CA ASP A 68 14.51 0.36 10.68
C ASP A 68 14.89 1.15 9.44
N VAL A 69 13.89 1.76 8.81
CA VAL A 69 14.05 2.57 7.59
C VAL A 69 13.88 4.04 7.93
N SER A 70 14.82 4.87 7.52
CA SER A 70 14.78 6.32 7.71
C SER A 70 15.44 7.06 6.54
N GLY A 71 15.39 8.41 6.56
CA GLY A 71 15.98 9.22 5.50
C GLY A 71 14.94 9.54 4.40
N SER A 72 15.37 9.91 3.21
CA SER A 72 14.49 10.42 2.14
C SER A 72 14.35 9.48 0.94
N GLY A 73 14.83 8.24 1.04
CA GLY A 73 14.74 7.23 -0.02
C GLY A 73 13.75 6.11 0.33
N ASN A 74 13.59 5.19 -0.60
CA ASN A 74 12.67 4.07 -0.48
C ASN A 74 13.43 2.76 -0.21
N GLN A 75 12.92 1.97 0.73
CA GLN A 75 13.32 0.58 0.90
C GLN A 75 12.14 -0.33 0.59
N VAL A 76 12.26 -1.16 -0.45
CA VAL A 76 11.26 -2.16 -0.82
C VAL A 76 11.64 -3.49 -0.18
N MET A 77 10.68 -4.10 0.52
CA MET A 77 10.78 -5.45 1.06
C MET A 77 9.76 -6.34 0.32
N GLN A 78 10.28 -7.40 -0.31
CA GLN A 78 9.47 -8.39 -1.04
C GLN A 78 9.51 -9.77 -0.35
N THR A 79 9.85 -9.78 0.90
CA THR A 79 9.94 -10.96 1.76
C THR A 79 9.55 -10.56 3.17
N GLY A 80 9.00 -11.50 3.92
CA GLY A 80 8.63 -11.33 5.31
C GLY A 80 9.18 -12.44 6.20
N SER A 81 9.13 -12.21 7.50
CA SER A 81 9.38 -13.21 8.53
C SER A 81 8.69 -12.78 9.83
N SER A 82 7.84 -13.65 10.37
CA SER A 82 7.12 -13.41 11.63
C SER A 82 8.01 -13.24 12.86
N THR A 83 9.32 -13.37 12.70
CA THR A 83 10.31 -13.15 13.76
C THR A 83 11.03 -11.80 13.65
N TYR A 84 10.71 -11.02 12.60
CA TYR A 84 11.29 -9.71 12.36
C TYR A 84 10.34 -8.58 12.71
N ASP A 85 10.89 -7.53 13.30
CA ASP A 85 10.23 -6.24 13.45
C ASP A 85 10.63 -5.29 12.33
N LEU A 86 9.71 -4.45 11.91
CA LEU A 86 9.98 -3.34 11.00
C LEU A 86 9.69 -2.01 11.65
N GLY A 87 10.48 -1.00 11.31
CA GLY A 87 10.24 0.39 11.63
C GLY A 87 10.45 1.28 10.42
N VAL A 88 9.65 2.34 10.31
CA VAL A 88 9.89 3.42 9.35
C VAL A 88 9.61 4.77 10.00
N HIS A 89 10.52 5.71 9.85
CA HIS A 89 10.43 7.03 10.51
C HIS A 89 11.32 8.08 9.79
N GLY A 90 11.21 9.33 10.22
CA GLY A 90 12.20 10.38 9.87
C GLY A 90 12.33 10.64 8.37
N GLY A 91 11.23 10.61 7.61
CA GLY A 91 11.19 10.86 6.17
C GLY A 91 11.42 9.60 5.31
N GLY A 92 11.74 8.45 5.92
CA GLY A 92 11.91 7.19 5.21
C GLY A 92 10.60 6.66 4.63
N THR A 93 10.71 5.94 3.51
CA THR A 93 9.59 5.19 2.92
C THR A 93 9.91 3.71 2.91
N LEU A 94 9.10 2.92 3.58
CA LEU A 94 9.13 1.46 3.56
C LEU A 94 8.01 0.96 2.66
N VAL A 95 8.37 0.24 1.60
CA VAL A 95 7.40 -0.37 0.68
C VAL A 95 7.34 -1.87 0.95
N LEU A 96 6.20 -2.35 1.37
CA LEU A 96 5.92 -3.77 1.56
C LEU A 96 5.15 -4.27 0.33
N LYS A 97 5.81 -5.14 -0.43
CA LYS A 97 5.28 -5.64 -1.68
C LYS A 97 5.54 -7.13 -1.78
N GLY A 98 4.52 -7.94 -1.61
CA GLY A 98 4.61 -9.39 -1.82
C GLY A 98 5.05 -9.73 -3.26
N THR A 99 5.11 -11.00 -3.56
CA THR A 99 5.36 -11.55 -4.90
C THR A 99 4.23 -12.49 -5.29
N SER A 100 4.07 -12.82 -6.55
CA SER A 100 3.06 -13.81 -6.98
C SER A 100 3.23 -15.18 -6.30
N ALA A 101 4.42 -15.52 -5.82
CA ALA A 101 4.70 -16.75 -5.06
C ALA A 101 4.47 -16.57 -3.54
N ALA A 102 4.49 -15.35 -3.02
CA ALA A 102 4.24 -14.99 -1.63
C ALA A 102 3.49 -13.64 -1.60
N PRO A 103 2.18 -13.65 -1.87
CA PRO A 103 1.40 -12.42 -1.96
C PRO A 103 1.28 -11.69 -0.62
N ALA A 104 1.21 -12.43 0.49
CA ALA A 104 1.23 -11.88 1.83
C ALA A 104 2.64 -11.85 2.41
N LEU A 105 2.95 -10.78 3.16
CA LEU A 105 4.18 -10.66 3.93
C LEU A 105 3.84 -10.76 5.42
N ASP A 106 4.59 -11.57 6.15
CA ASP A 106 4.41 -11.76 7.58
C ASP A 106 5.51 -11.06 8.36
N TYR A 107 5.16 -10.27 9.39
CA TYR A 107 6.12 -9.69 10.32
C TYR A 107 5.62 -9.79 11.75
N ARG A 108 6.54 -9.73 12.73
CA ARG A 108 6.15 -9.76 14.14
C ARG A 108 5.49 -8.45 14.54
N ASN A 109 6.18 -7.33 14.32
CA ASN A 109 5.63 -6.02 14.61
C ASN A 109 6.05 -5.02 13.54
N VAL A 110 5.19 -4.03 13.29
CA VAL A 110 5.48 -2.89 12.40
C VAL A 110 5.22 -1.58 13.14
N ALA A 111 6.17 -0.66 13.11
CA ALA A 111 6.01 0.68 13.67
C ALA A 111 6.19 1.73 12.59
N VAL A 112 5.17 2.54 12.36
CA VAL A 112 5.20 3.67 11.44
C VAL A 112 5.33 4.94 12.27
N GLY A 113 6.56 5.39 12.43
CA GLY A 113 6.90 6.53 13.27
C GLY A 113 6.64 7.87 12.58
N SER A 114 6.78 8.95 13.34
CA SER A 114 6.58 10.32 12.84
C SER A 114 7.42 10.61 11.59
N ALA A 115 6.79 11.23 10.60
CA ALA A 115 7.33 11.51 9.27
C ALA A 115 7.80 10.27 8.49
N GLY A 116 7.51 9.05 8.97
CA GLY A 116 7.71 7.81 8.22
C GLY A 116 6.54 7.55 7.28
N THR A 117 6.81 6.91 6.15
CA THR A 117 5.80 6.47 5.20
C THR A 117 5.86 4.96 5.05
N LEU A 118 4.77 4.28 5.37
CA LEU A 118 4.56 2.87 5.04
C LEU A 118 3.70 2.78 3.78
N ARG A 119 4.15 2.01 2.80
CA ARG A 119 3.38 1.75 1.59
C ARG A 119 3.14 0.24 1.49
N ILE A 120 1.88 -0.18 1.48
CA ILE A 120 1.48 -1.58 1.36
C ILE A 120 0.91 -1.77 -0.05
N GLU A 121 1.59 -2.60 -0.87
CA GLU A 121 1.18 -2.86 -2.25
C GLU A 121 0.53 -4.24 -2.37
N ALA A 122 -0.73 -4.26 -2.78
CA ALA A 122 -1.43 -5.48 -3.16
C ALA A 122 -0.87 -6.05 -4.47
N ILE A 123 -0.65 -7.37 -4.54
CA ILE A 123 -0.17 -8.02 -5.78
C ILE A 123 -1.31 -8.61 -6.61
N GLY A 124 -2.50 -8.20 -6.44
CA GLY A 124 -3.65 -8.70 -7.15
C GLY A 124 -4.46 -9.62 -6.26
N HIS A 125 -5.66 -9.20 -6.04
CA HIS A 125 -6.70 -10.01 -5.46
C HIS A 125 -7.57 -10.45 -6.63
N ASP A 126 -7.53 -11.73 -6.96
CA ASP A 126 -8.50 -12.33 -7.86
C ASP A 126 -9.79 -12.64 -7.08
N ALA A 127 -10.91 -12.72 -7.77
CA ALA A 127 -12.20 -13.01 -7.13
C ALA A 127 -12.11 -14.32 -6.33
N GLY A 128 -12.37 -14.21 -5.01
CA GLY A 128 -12.25 -15.32 -4.07
C GLY A 128 -10.86 -15.50 -3.44
N ASP A 129 -9.91 -14.62 -3.71
CA ASP A 129 -8.63 -14.59 -2.99
C ASP A 129 -8.86 -13.97 -1.61
N SER A 130 -8.55 -14.73 -0.55
CA SER A 130 -8.67 -14.27 0.84
C SER A 130 -7.34 -13.81 1.43
N ASN A 131 -6.30 -13.67 0.61
CA ASN A 131 -4.98 -13.33 1.10
C ASN A 131 -4.84 -11.83 1.35
N THR A 132 -4.47 -11.46 2.55
CA THR A 132 -4.04 -10.09 2.90
C THR A 132 -2.66 -9.81 2.33
N SER A 133 -2.34 -8.54 2.09
CA SER A 133 -1.00 -8.16 1.62
C SER A 133 0.02 -8.13 2.75
N LEU A 134 -0.42 -7.90 3.99
CA LEU A 134 0.43 -7.81 5.17
C LEU A 134 -0.24 -8.44 6.39
N ASN A 135 0.45 -9.40 7.03
CA ASN A 135 0.06 -9.98 8.31
C ASN A 135 1.09 -9.59 9.38
N VAL A 136 0.63 -9.12 10.52
CA VAL A 136 1.53 -8.70 11.62
C VAL A 136 0.95 -9.07 12.98
N GLY A 137 1.80 -9.32 13.97
CA GLY A 137 1.36 -9.42 15.37
C GLY A 137 0.86 -8.06 15.87
N SER A 138 1.63 -6.99 15.65
CA SER A 138 1.14 -5.64 15.97
C SER A 138 1.57 -4.60 14.93
N ILE A 139 0.73 -3.58 14.75
CA ILE A 139 1.11 -2.40 14.00
C ILE A 139 0.77 -1.13 14.78
N ASP A 140 1.72 -0.19 14.81
CA ASP A 140 1.58 1.11 15.47
C ASP A 140 1.77 2.23 14.45
N PHE A 141 0.69 2.93 14.14
CA PHE A 141 0.68 4.13 13.31
C PHE A 141 0.79 5.37 14.21
N GLN A 142 1.99 5.87 14.41
CA GLN A 142 2.24 6.99 15.31
C GLN A 142 1.77 8.33 14.73
N SER A 143 1.60 9.32 15.59
CA SER A 143 1.27 10.68 15.18
C SER A 143 2.24 11.23 14.14
N GLY A 144 1.72 11.80 13.05
CA GLY A 144 2.51 12.33 11.94
C GLY A 144 3.13 11.27 11.02
N SER A 145 2.75 10.00 11.17
CA SER A 145 3.04 8.95 10.20
C SER A 145 2.12 9.04 8.98
N THR A 146 2.52 8.41 7.88
CA THR A 146 1.69 8.24 6.70
C THR A 146 1.66 6.77 6.29
N THR A 147 0.48 6.24 5.98
CA THR A 147 0.34 4.89 5.41
C THR A 147 -0.45 4.97 4.10
N GLU A 148 0.12 4.42 3.04
CA GLU A 148 -0.50 4.37 1.73
C GLU A 148 -0.84 2.92 1.37
N PHE A 149 -2.11 2.67 1.08
CA PHE A 149 -2.60 1.39 0.57
C PHE A 149 -2.70 1.46 -0.95
N VAL A 150 -1.97 0.57 -1.63
CA VAL A 150 -1.83 0.59 -3.09
C VAL A 150 -2.53 -0.62 -3.67
N TYR A 151 -3.66 -0.39 -4.32
CA TYR A 151 -4.49 -1.43 -4.89
C TYR A 151 -4.12 -1.74 -6.34
N ASN A 152 -4.20 -3.01 -6.70
CA ASN A 152 -4.22 -3.42 -8.09
C ASN A 152 -5.66 -3.32 -8.64
N LEU A 153 -6.01 -2.17 -9.19
CA LEU A 153 -7.35 -1.91 -9.73
C LEU A 153 -7.66 -2.70 -11.01
N SER A 154 -6.66 -3.36 -11.61
CA SER A 154 -6.85 -4.25 -12.75
C SER A 154 -7.17 -5.70 -12.34
N ALA A 155 -7.16 -6.01 -11.04
CA ALA A 155 -7.57 -7.31 -10.52
C ALA A 155 -9.09 -7.50 -10.68
N SER A 156 -9.53 -8.75 -10.75
CA SER A 156 -10.98 -9.08 -10.89
C SER A 156 -11.81 -8.70 -9.66
N ASP A 157 -11.18 -8.67 -8.48
CA ASP A 157 -11.77 -8.21 -7.23
C ASP A 157 -10.73 -7.42 -6.44
N PRO A 158 -10.50 -6.14 -6.76
CA PRO A 158 -9.45 -5.35 -6.14
C PRO A 158 -9.69 -5.08 -4.65
N PHE A 159 -10.91 -5.28 -4.16
CA PHE A 159 -11.33 -4.99 -2.78
C PHE A 159 -11.78 -6.23 -2.00
N GLY A 160 -11.59 -7.43 -2.54
CA GLY A 160 -12.10 -8.69 -1.98
C GLY A 160 -11.47 -9.14 -0.68
N SER A 161 -10.33 -8.56 -0.27
CA SER A 161 -9.63 -8.90 0.97
C SER A 161 -9.09 -7.67 1.68
N ALA A 162 -8.97 -7.77 3.01
CA ALA A 162 -8.25 -6.77 3.80
C ALA A 162 -6.79 -6.63 3.32
N MET A 163 -6.29 -5.42 3.23
CA MET A 163 -4.88 -5.15 2.91
C MET A 163 -3.95 -5.52 4.06
N LEU A 164 -4.45 -5.45 5.30
CA LEU A 164 -3.69 -5.71 6.50
C LEU A 164 -4.50 -6.53 7.50
N THR A 165 -3.87 -7.56 8.08
CA THR A 165 -4.38 -8.31 9.22
C THR A 165 -3.37 -8.23 10.36
N ALA A 166 -3.84 -7.99 11.58
CA ALA A 166 -3.00 -7.87 12.77
C ALA A 166 -3.67 -8.52 14.00
N ASP A 167 -2.89 -8.87 15.02
CA ASP A 167 -3.46 -9.15 16.35
C ASP A 167 -3.86 -7.82 17.02
N SER A 168 -3.06 -6.76 16.83
CA SER A 168 -3.38 -5.44 17.34
C SER A 168 -3.01 -4.30 16.39
N ILE A 169 -3.90 -3.30 16.31
CA ILE A 169 -3.68 -2.04 15.59
C ILE A 169 -3.77 -0.89 16.57
N THR A 170 -2.77 -0.01 16.57
CA THR A 170 -2.81 1.27 17.29
C THR A 170 -2.74 2.41 16.29
N ILE A 171 -3.68 3.36 16.38
CA ILE A 171 -3.74 4.55 15.53
C ILE A 171 -3.51 5.79 16.37
N GLY A 172 -2.35 6.40 16.22
CA GLY A 172 -2.00 7.65 16.88
C GLY A 172 -2.78 8.84 16.32
N ASN A 173 -3.12 9.78 17.16
CA ASN A 173 -3.79 11.00 16.73
C ASN A 173 -2.92 11.76 15.71
N GLY A 174 -3.46 12.02 14.51
CA GLY A 174 -2.74 12.64 13.40
C GLY A 174 -1.92 11.67 12.55
N ALA A 175 -2.11 10.36 12.69
CA ALA A 175 -1.69 9.39 11.67
C ALA A 175 -2.49 9.61 10.38
N GLY A 176 -1.81 9.68 9.25
CA GLY A 176 -2.42 9.90 7.93
C GLY A 176 -2.53 8.61 7.14
N PHE A 177 -3.63 8.48 6.39
CA PHE A 177 -3.87 7.32 5.51
C PHE A 177 -4.23 7.79 4.11
N SER A 178 -3.80 7.03 3.11
CA SER A 178 -4.11 7.33 1.71
C SER A 178 -4.28 6.06 0.88
N LEU A 179 -5.02 6.21 -0.23
CA LEU A 179 -5.23 5.18 -1.23
C LEU A 179 -4.53 5.57 -2.52
N ALA A 180 -3.89 4.61 -3.15
CA ALA A 180 -3.28 4.75 -4.46
C ALA A 180 -3.56 3.51 -5.31
N ASN A 181 -3.40 3.62 -6.62
CA ASN A 181 -3.38 2.49 -7.52
C ASN A 181 -1.93 2.10 -7.87
N MET A 182 -1.74 0.84 -8.23
CA MET A 182 -0.47 0.37 -8.78
C MET A 182 -0.16 1.09 -10.10
N GLU A 183 1.13 1.31 -10.33
CA GLU A 183 1.62 1.82 -11.61
C GLU A 183 1.25 0.87 -12.76
N GLY A 184 0.77 1.42 -13.85
CA GLY A 184 0.32 0.65 -15.02
C GLY A 184 -1.14 0.20 -14.96
N ASN A 185 -1.88 0.49 -13.87
CA ASN A 185 -3.33 0.27 -13.86
C ASN A 185 -4.03 1.28 -14.80
N THR A 186 -4.93 0.78 -15.63
CA THR A 186 -5.67 1.57 -16.63
C THR A 186 -7.07 1.95 -16.17
N GLY A 187 -7.57 1.39 -15.08
CA GLY A 187 -8.87 1.72 -14.50
C GLY A 187 -9.60 0.51 -13.91
N LEU A 188 -10.75 0.78 -13.30
CA LEU A 188 -11.71 -0.22 -12.86
C LEU A 188 -12.64 -0.58 -14.02
N GLY A 189 -13.00 -1.85 -14.13
CA GLY A 189 -14.01 -2.30 -15.09
C GLY A 189 -15.42 -1.78 -14.76
N THR A 190 -15.71 -1.55 -13.49
CA THR A 190 -16.96 -0.97 -12.95
C THR A 190 -16.62 0.02 -11.84
N TYR A 191 -17.42 1.07 -11.72
CA TYR A 191 -17.26 2.13 -10.74
C TYR A 191 -18.48 2.16 -9.83
N ASP A 192 -18.38 1.47 -8.69
CA ASP A 192 -19.39 1.49 -7.66
C ASP A 192 -18.87 2.26 -6.44
N ASN A 193 -19.78 2.78 -5.61
CA ASN A 193 -19.37 3.32 -4.32
C ASN A 193 -18.65 2.25 -3.51
N LEU A 194 -17.60 2.63 -2.82
CA LEU A 194 -17.00 1.78 -1.80
C LEU A 194 -17.83 1.96 -0.53
N ASP A 195 -18.45 0.89 -0.07
CA ASP A 195 -19.33 0.88 1.10
C ASP A 195 -18.96 -0.33 1.98
N GLY A 196 -18.29 -0.05 3.11
CA GLY A 196 -17.88 -1.07 4.05
C GLY A 196 -16.77 -2.00 3.55
N VAL A 197 -15.93 -1.56 2.61
CA VAL A 197 -14.79 -2.35 2.14
C VAL A 197 -13.78 -2.55 3.25
N VAL A 198 -13.50 -3.78 3.64
CA VAL A 198 -12.56 -4.09 4.72
C VAL A 198 -11.14 -3.76 4.30
N LEU A 199 -10.57 -2.71 4.90
CA LEU A 199 -9.20 -2.27 4.66
C LEU A 199 -8.21 -2.98 5.58
N MET A 200 -8.54 -3.06 6.89
CA MET A 200 -7.73 -3.70 7.91
C MET A 200 -8.59 -4.53 8.85
N THR A 201 -8.01 -5.60 9.39
CA THR A 201 -8.65 -6.47 10.40
C THR A 201 -7.71 -6.66 11.58
N ALA A 202 -8.22 -6.60 12.82
CA ALA A 202 -7.42 -6.91 14.01
C ALA A 202 -8.29 -7.42 15.15
N ASP A 203 -7.68 -8.20 16.06
CA ASP A 203 -8.36 -8.63 17.30
C ASP A 203 -8.59 -7.44 18.24
N THR A 204 -7.67 -6.48 18.25
CA THR A 204 -7.79 -5.23 19.03
C THR A 204 -7.45 -4.03 18.16
N ILE A 205 -8.24 -2.95 18.30
CA ILE A 205 -8.02 -1.68 17.60
C ILE A 205 -8.10 -0.56 18.63
N ASP A 206 -6.99 0.18 18.78
CA ASP A 206 -6.87 1.33 19.68
C ASP A 206 -6.67 2.62 18.87
N GLY A 207 -7.16 3.75 19.40
CA GLY A 207 -7.00 5.07 18.81
C GLY A 207 -8.04 5.43 17.74
N LEU A 208 -8.97 4.53 17.43
CA LEU A 208 -10.16 4.79 16.64
C LEU A 208 -11.36 4.15 17.33
N THR A 209 -12.33 4.94 17.75
CA THR A 209 -13.51 4.45 18.45
C THR A 209 -14.53 3.87 17.49
N GLU A 210 -15.40 3.00 17.99
CA GLU A 210 -16.48 2.39 17.20
C GLU A 210 -17.37 3.45 16.54
N GLY A 211 -17.55 3.36 15.23
CA GLY A 211 -18.32 4.32 14.43
C GLY A 211 -17.64 5.68 14.19
N GLU A 212 -16.45 5.92 14.79
CA GLU A 212 -15.65 7.10 14.45
C GLU A 212 -15.08 6.95 13.05
N SER A 213 -15.10 8.04 12.28
CA SER A 213 -14.56 8.08 10.93
C SER A 213 -13.45 9.11 10.80
N MET A 214 -12.46 8.80 9.97
CA MET A 214 -11.38 9.70 9.61
C MET A 214 -11.22 9.76 8.09
N SER A 215 -10.80 10.94 7.60
CA SER A 215 -10.58 11.15 6.16
C SER A 215 -9.39 10.35 5.67
N VAL A 216 -9.50 9.82 4.45
CA VAL A 216 -8.44 9.12 3.74
C VAL A 216 -8.08 9.91 2.50
N GLY A 217 -6.78 10.20 2.32
CA GLY A 217 -6.27 10.82 1.10
C GLY A 217 -6.42 9.88 -0.10
N THR A 218 -6.55 10.43 -1.30
CA THR A 218 -6.59 9.65 -2.53
C THR A 218 -5.57 10.18 -3.53
N SER A 219 -4.95 9.29 -4.31
CA SER A 219 -4.01 9.65 -5.37
C SER A 219 -4.22 8.79 -6.62
N GLY A 220 -3.67 9.20 -7.76
CA GLY A 220 -3.78 8.48 -9.00
C GLY A 220 -5.23 8.28 -9.44
N LEU A 221 -5.58 7.07 -9.86
CA LEU A 221 -6.93 6.73 -10.31
C LEU A 221 -7.97 6.83 -9.19
N PHE A 222 -7.60 6.59 -7.92
CA PHE A 222 -8.52 6.81 -6.80
C PHE A 222 -8.98 8.26 -6.70
N ALA A 223 -8.09 9.21 -6.90
CA ALA A 223 -8.46 10.64 -6.89
C ALA A 223 -9.33 11.04 -8.10
N VAL A 224 -9.27 10.28 -9.18
CA VAL A 224 -10.12 10.49 -10.38
C VAL A 224 -11.51 9.90 -10.17
N TYR A 225 -11.59 8.69 -9.58
CA TYR A 225 -12.85 7.94 -9.51
C TYR A 225 -13.64 8.14 -8.24
N TYR A 226 -12.99 8.49 -7.13
CA TYR A 226 -13.60 8.56 -5.82
C TYR A 226 -13.42 9.91 -5.14
N LYS A 227 -14.41 10.32 -4.38
CA LYS A 227 -14.40 11.47 -3.47
C LYS A 227 -14.87 11.05 -2.09
N ASP A 228 -14.64 11.94 -1.13
CA ASP A 228 -15.11 11.79 0.25
C ASP A 228 -14.68 10.45 0.88
N ALA A 229 -13.46 10.00 0.54
CA ALA A 229 -12.92 8.77 1.07
C ALA A 229 -12.70 8.89 2.59
N THR A 230 -13.29 7.95 3.32
CA THR A 230 -13.18 7.85 4.78
C THR A 230 -12.94 6.41 5.18
N MET A 231 -12.29 6.22 6.32
CA MET A 231 -12.27 4.94 7.01
C MET A 231 -12.90 5.06 8.38
N SER A 232 -13.58 4.00 8.82
CA SER A 232 -14.25 3.93 10.12
C SER A 232 -14.03 2.57 10.77
N ARG A 233 -14.16 2.51 12.10
CA ARG A 233 -14.12 1.25 12.82
C ARG A 233 -15.51 0.61 12.86
N GLU A 234 -15.54 -0.67 12.51
CA GLU A 234 -16.73 -1.54 12.62
C GLU A 234 -16.31 -2.87 13.29
N GLY A 235 -16.48 -2.95 14.60
CA GLY A 235 -16.06 -4.10 15.41
C GLY A 235 -14.52 -4.29 15.39
N ASN A 236 -14.09 -5.40 14.80
CA ASN A 236 -12.68 -5.77 14.61
C ASN A 236 -12.14 -5.40 13.22
N HIS A 237 -12.89 -4.61 12.45
CA HIS A 237 -12.52 -4.14 11.13
C HIS A 237 -12.34 -2.63 11.09
N ILE A 238 -11.45 -2.18 10.23
CA ILE A 238 -11.41 -0.81 9.73
C ILE A 238 -11.87 -0.88 8.29
N VAL A 239 -13.00 -0.24 8.01
CA VAL A 239 -13.65 -0.25 6.70
C VAL A 239 -13.46 1.06 5.96
N LEU A 240 -13.40 0.96 4.65
CA LEU A 240 -13.26 2.07 3.72
C LEU A 240 -14.62 2.38 3.10
N ASN A 241 -14.97 3.66 3.06
CA ASN A 241 -16.13 4.18 2.36
C ASN A 241 -15.68 5.31 1.42
N ALA A 242 -16.17 5.32 0.19
CA ALA A 242 -15.91 6.40 -0.75
C ALA A 242 -17.03 6.48 -1.79
N THR A 243 -17.31 7.69 -2.24
CA THR A 243 -18.36 7.96 -3.23
C THR A 243 -17.73 8.07 -4.61
N VAL A 244 -18.32 7.39 -5.61
CA VAL A 244 -17.91 7.52 -7.02
C VAL A 244 -18.12 8.95 -7.50
N GLN A 245 -17.11 9.50 -8.17
CA GLN A 245 -17.18 10.78 -8.86
C GLN A 245 -17.60 10.58 -10.32
N GLN A 246 -18.88 10.58 -10.59
CA GLN A 246 -19.38 10.42 -11.95
C GLN A 246 -18.87 11.49 -12.92
N ASP A 247 -18.68 12.72 -12.42
CA ASP A 247 -18.34 13.88 -13.23
C ASP A 247 -16.91 13.84 -13.81
N ASN A 248 -16.02 13.05 -13.23
CA ASN A 248 -14.59 13.07 -13.58
C ASN A 248 -14.17 12.01 -14.59
N ILE A 249 -15.00 11.02 -14.88
CA ILE A 249 -14.63 9.91 -15.75
C ILE A 249 -14.44 10.38 -17.20
N PHE A 250 -15.20 11.39 -17.62
CA PHE A 250 -15.11 11.97 -18.95
C PHE A 250 -14.52 13.38 -19.00
N THR A 251 -14.30 14.02 -17.84
CA THR A 251 -13.88 15.42 -17.75
C THR A 251 -12.52 15.71 -18.43
N PRO A 252 -11.49 14.89 -18.31
CA PRO A 252 -10.20 15.18 -18.95
C PRO A 252 -10.25 15.21 -20.48
N ALA A 253 -11.10 14.37 -21.09
CA ALA A 253 -11.22 14.29 -22.53
C ALA A 253 -12.18 15.33 -23.12
N VAL A 254 -13.21 15.71 -22.36
CA VAL A 254 -14.27 16.62 -22.83
C VAL A 254 -13.96 18.08 -22.55
N ASN A 255 -13.20 18.41 -21.50
CA ASN A 255 -12.79 19.79 -21.19
C ASN A 255 -11.87 20.44 -22.25
N SER A 256 -11.33 19.66 -23.17
CA SER A 256 -10.62 20.22 -24.31
C SER A 256 -11.55 20.70 -25.43
N HIS A 257 -12.82 20.27 -25.49
CA HIS A 257 -13.73 20.51 -26.63
C HIS A 257 -15.20 20.81 -26.30
N ASN A 258 -15.72 20.55 -25.07
CA ASN A 258 -17.12 20.81 -24.72
C ASN A 258 -17.35 20.99 -23.20
N SER A 259 -18.47 21.63 -22.84
CA SER A 259 -18.89 21.87 -21.47
C SER A 259 -19.27 20.57 -20.73
N GLY A 260 -19.15 20.57 -19.39
CA GLY A 260 -19.43 19.43 -18.50
C GLY A 260 -20.79 18.70 -18.70
N ALA A 261 -21.78 19.39 -19.32
CA ALA A 261 -23.07 18.78 -19.65
C ALA A 261 -22.96 17.63 -20.68
N GLY A 262 -21.93 17.65 -21.54
CA GLY A 262 -21.70 16.57 -22.51
C GLY A 262 -21.16 15.28 -21.89
N SER A 263 -20.35 15.40 -20.83
CA SER A 263 -19.80 14.24 -20.13
C SER A 263 -20.84 13.52 -19.28
N GLU A 264 -21.74 14.26 -18.65
CA GLU A 264 -22.84 13.72 -17.87
C GLU A 264 -23.81 12.91 -18.76
N LEU A 265 -24.17 13.45 -19.91
CA LEU A 265 -25.01 12.75 -20.89
C LEU A 265 -24.36 11.46 -21.43
N LEU A 266 -23.04 11.47 -21.65
CA LEU A 266 -22.32 10.27 -22.09
C LEU A 266 -22.23 9.22 -20.98
N TRP A 267 -22.08 9.63 -19.74
CA TRP A 267 -22.10 8.74 -18.59
C TRP A 267 -23.45 8.08 -18.38
N GLU A 268 -24.52 8.88 -18.37
CA GLU A 268 -25.90 8.37 -18.25
C GLU A 268 -26.23 7.43 -19.39
N ALA A 269 -25.87 7.77 -20.64
CA ALA A 269 -26.10 6.93 -21.79
C ALA A 269 -25.33 5.60 -21.70
N LYS A 270 -24.06 5.61 -21.26
CA LYS A 270 -23.26 4.39 -21.07
C LYS A 270 -23.89 3.45 -20.04
N ASN A 271 -24.36 3.99 -18.93
CA ASN A 271 -24.88 3.16 -17.81
C ASN A 271 -26.33 2.72 -18.01
N ASN A 272 -27.11 3.42 -18.83
CA ASN A 272 -28.51 3.11 -19.08
C ASN A 272 -28.75 2.34 -20.40
N LEU A 273 -27.72 2.13 -21.21
CA LEU A 273 -27.82 1.38 -22.46
C LEU A 273 -27.38 -0.06 -22.27
N ASP A 274 -28.20 -0.99 -22.74
CA ASP A 274 -27.81 -2.39 -22.85
C ASP A 274 -26.56 -2.52 -23.74
N ALA A 275 -25.46 -3.06 -23.15
CA ALA A 275 -24.20 -3.26 -23.86
C ALA A 275 -24.31 -4.15 -25.11
N THR A 276 -25.40 -4.89 -25.24
CA THR A 276 -25.70 -5.73 -26.41
C THR A 276 -26.41 -4.97 -27.54
N SER A 277 -26.99 -3.80 -27.27
CA SER A 277 -27.63 -2.97 -28.29
C SER A 277 -26.57 -2.31 -29.18
N GLN A 278 -26.92 -2.05 -30.44
CA GLN A 278 -26.01 -1.34 -31.37
C GLN A 278 -25.61 0.05 -30.86
N LEU A 279 -26.53 0.73 -30.15
CA LEU A 279 -26.27 2.03 -29.56
C LEU A 279 -25.37 1.92 -28.35
N GLY A 280 -25.56 0.92 -27.48
CA GLY A 280 -24.69 0.63 -26.35
C GLY A 280 -23.27 0.31 -26.78
N GLN A 281 -23.08 -0.48 -27.83
CA GLN A 281 -21.76 -0.78 -28.41
C GLN A 281 -21.10 0.47 -28.99
N ALA A 282 -21.85 1.32 -29.69
CA ALA A 282 -21.34 2.58 -30.23
C ALA A 282 -20.93 3.54 -29.12
N MET A 283 -21.71 3.66 -28.05
CA MET A 283 -21.39 4.50 -26.89
C MET A 283 -20.20 3.96 -26.13
N HIS A 284 -20.08 2.64 -25.99
CA HIS A 284 -18.90 2.02 -25.39
C HIS A 284 -17.64 2.32 -26.21
N SER A 285 -17.70 2.20 -27.56
CA SER A 285 -16.60 2.54 -28.44
C SER A 285 -16.21 4.01 -28.36
N ILE A 286 -17.17 4.93 -28.25
CA ILE A 286 -16.92 6.36 -28.08
C ILE A 286 -16.26 6.61 -26.72
N SER A 287 -16.74 5.97 -25.67
CA SER A 287 -16.15 6.07 -24.33
C SER A 287 -14.68 5.64 -24.34
N THR A 288 -14.37 4.49 -24.94
CA THR A 288 -13.01 3.96 -25.06
C THR A 288 -12.10 4.91 -25.86
N MET A 289 -12.60 5.51 -26.94
CA MET A 289 -11.86 6.50 -27.73
C MET A 289 -11.57 7.79 -26.94
N ILE A 290 -12.49 8.19 -26.05
CA ILE A 290 -12.35 9.43 -25.25
C ILE A 290 -11.43 9.21 -24.06
N THR A 291 -11.50 8.05 -23.40
CA THR A 291 -10.70 7.71 -22.21
C THR A 291 -9.31 7.20 -22.56
N GLY A 292 -9.07 6.80 -23.82
CA GLY A 292 -7.78 6.28 -24.27
C GLY A 292 -7.49 4.84 -23.83
N ASP A 293 -8.53 4.09 -23.42
CA ASP A 293 -8.47 2.65 -23.11
C ASP A 293 -8.70 1.80 -24.37
#